data_6ebb50cd9a0da748469e17b3bd2f4c28
#
_entry.id   6ebb50cd9a0da748469e17b3bd2f4c28
#
_cell.length_a   1.000
_cell.length_b   1.000
_cell.length_c   1.000
_cell.angle_alpha   90.00
_cell.angle_beta   90.00
_cell.angle_gamma   90.00
#
_symmetry.space_group_name_H-M   'P 1'
#
loop_
_entity.id
_entity.type
_entity.pdbx_description
1 polymer ?
#
loop_
_entity_poly.entity_id
_entity_poly.type
_entity_poly.pdbx_seq_one_letter_code
_entity_poly.pdbx_strand_id
1 'polypeptide(L)'
;MIKLEPIKIGDSIIWKMKLKNVDNTAVNLTGFLIDIDAYNKANNTQLFNITSVSATANMYISETNLVLGEYSVVIKDTATFPAGDYLVDVEYTSADGFKRSTPTFQIKMVERL
;
A
#
# COMPACT_ATOMS: atom_id res chain seq x y z
N MET A 1 -3.00 -16.05 -1.61
CA MET A 1 -2.79 -14.69 -1.09
C MET A 1 -1.39 -14.55 -0.53
N ILE A 2 -0.72 -13.47 -0.86
CA ILE A 2 0.61 -13.18 -0.31
C ILE A 2 0.46 -12.66 1.11
N LYS A 3 1.25 -13.23 2.04
CA LYS A 3 1.32 -12.76 3.43
C LYS A 3 2.72 -12.20 3.67
N LEU A 4 2.76 -10.97 4.18
CA LEU A 4 4.03 -10.32 4.54
C LEU A 4 4.44 -10.69 5.98
N GLU A 5 5.72 -10.44 6.29
CA GLU A 5 6.24 -10.62 7.65
C GLU A 5 5.42 -9.79 8.65
N PRO A 6 5.15 -10.34 9.87
CA PRO A 6 4.45 -9.58 10.90
C PRO A 6 5.18 -8.28 11.26
N ILE A 7 4.40 -7.24 11.54
CA ILE A 7 4.90 -5.91 11.87
C ILE A 7 4.59 -5.64 13.34
N LYS A 8 5.60 -5.25 14.11
CA LYS A 8 5.40 -4.85 15.50
C LYS A 8 4.80 -3.46 15.56
N ILE A 9 3.74 -3.29 16.34
CA ILE A 9 3.08 -2.00 16.53
C ILE A 9 4.10 -0.97 17.04
N GLY A 10 4.15 0.18 16.40
CA GLY A 10 5.13 1.24 16.64
C GLY A 10 6.26 1.28 15.61
N ASP A 11 6.52 0.18 14.91
CA ASP A 11 7.53 0.15 13.85
C ASP A 11 7.04 0.90 12.61
N SER A 12 7.98 1.45 11.86
CA SER A 12 7.70 2.05 10.55
C SER A 12 7.44 0.97 9.52
N ILE A 13 6.63 1.32 8.52
CA ILE A 13 6.41 0.48 7.35
C ILE A 13 6.98 1.20 6.13
N ILE A 14 7.81 0.50 5.36
CA ILE A 14 8.27 0.95 4.05
C ILE A 14 8.12 -0.22 3.09
N TRP A 15 7.14 -0.12 2.18
CA TRP A 15 6.95 -1.11 1.13
C TRP A 15 7.44 -0.56 -0.19
N LYS A 16 8.42 -1.22 -0.79
CA LYS A 16 8.88 -0.91 -2.14
C LYS A 16 7.99 -1.64 -3.13
N MET A 17 7.27 -0.89 -3.94
CA MET A 17 6.28 -1.41 -4.87
C MET A 17 6.78 -1.27 -6.30
N LYS A 18 6.45 -2.27 -7.13
CA LYS A 18 6.76 -2.22 -8.57
C LYS A 18 5.63 -2.87 -9.34
N LEU A 19 5.02 -2.14 -10.26
CA LEU A 19 3.98 -2.66 -11.13
C LEU A 19 4.56 -3.06 -12.48
N LYS A 20 4.31 -4.31 -12.87
CA LYS A 20 4.75 -4.86 -14.16
C LYS A 20 3.57 -5.43 -14.94
N ASN A 21 3.69 -5.42 -16.25
CA ASN A 21 2.79 -6.15 -17.13
C ASN A 21 3.05 -7.66 -17.07
N VAL A 22 2.15 -8.45 -17.64
CA VAL A 22 2.26 -9.91 -17.68
C VAL A 22 3.56 -10.36 -18.36
N ASP A 23 4.03 -9.62 -19.37
CA ASP A 23 5.29 -9.90 -20.09
C ASP A 23 6.53 -9.40 -19.34
N ASN A 24 6.39 -8.99 -18.08
CA ASN A 24 7.46 -8.51 -17.21
C ASN A 24 8.01 -7.12 -17.57
N THR A 25 7.40 -6.39 -18.49
CA THR A 25 7.76 -5.00 -18.77
C THR A 25 7.19 -4.07 -17.69
N ALA A 26 7.88 -2.97 -17.42
CA ALA A 26 7.43 -1.97 -16.45
C ALA A 26 6.17 -1.25 -16.93
N VAL A 27 5.27 -0.94 -16.00
CA VAL A 27 4.12 -0.07 -16.25
C VAL A 27 4.51 1.36 -15.91
N ASN A 28 4.38 2.29 -16.87
CA ASN A 28 4.60 3.71 -16.61
C ASN A 28 3.42 4.26 -15.81
N LEU A 29 3.66 4.60 -14.55
CA LEU A 29 2.64 5.11 -13.62
C LEU A 29 2.53 6.63 -13.60
N THR A 30 3.23 7.34 -14.49
CA THR A 30 3.13 8.80 -14.59
C THR A 30 1.68 9.21 -14.84
N GLY A 31 1.13 10.09 -14.01
CA GLY A 31 -0.26 10.55 -14.14
C GLY A 31 -1.31 9.60 -13.57
N PHE A 32 -0.92 8.45 -13.05
CA PHE A 32 -1.86 7.54 -12.37
C PHE A 32 -2.18 8.01 -10.96
N LEU A 33 -3.42 7.80 -10.54
CA LEU A 33 -3.79 7.83 -9.13
C LEU A 33 -3.50 6.45 -8.52
N ILE A 34 -2.69 6.42 -7.48
CA ILE A 34 -2.40 5.21 -6.72
C ILE A 34 -3.22 5.28 -5.42
N ASP A 35 -4.04 4.28 -5.17
CA ASP A 35 -4.94 4.22 -4.01
C ASP A 35 -4.68 2.93 -3.24
N ILE A 36 -4.24 3.04 -1.99
CA ILE A 36 -3.90 1.91 -1.14
C ILE A 36 -4.84 1.92 0.04
N ASP A 37 -5.58 0.83 0.21
CA ASP A 37 -6.59 0.67 1.24
C ASP A 37 -6.30 -0.56 2.08
N ALA A 38 -6.25 -0.39 3.41
CA ALA A 38 -6.07 -1.48 4.35
C ALA A 38 -7.27 -1.58 5.28
N TYR A 39 -7.78 -2.79 5.46
CA TYR A 39 -8.96 -3.02 6.28
C TYR A 39 -8.83 -4.32 7.08
N ASN A 40 -9.47 -4.33 8.24
CA ASN A 40 -9.45 -5.48 9.14
C ASN A 40 -10.13 -6.68 8.48
N LYS A 41 -9.44 -7.81 8.46
CA LYS A 41 -9.91 -9.04 7.81
C LYS A 41 -11.19 -9.58 8.44
N ALA A 42 -11.37 -9.40 9.76
CA ALA A 42 -12.50 -9.96 10.48
C ALA A 42 -13.78 -9.11 10.37
N ASN A 43 -13.64 -7.77 10.36
CA ASN A 43 -14.80 -6.86 10.47
C ASN A 43 -14.87 -5.79 9.39
N ASN A 44 -13.96 -5.78 8.42
CA ASN A 44 -13.87 -4.80 7.33
C ASN A 44 -13.70 -3.33 7.78
N THR A 45 -13.33 -3.09 9.03
CA THR A 45 -13.03 -1.73 9.48
C THR A 45 -11.76 -1.24 8.82
N GLN A 46 -11.80 -0.05 8.22
CA GLN A 46 -10.64 0.54 7.57
C GLN A 46 -9.54 0.84 8.60
N LEU A 47 -8.31 0.41 8.30
CA LEU A 47 -7.13 0.76 9.09
C LEU A 47 -6.51 2.05 8.58
N PHE A 48 -6.26 2.14 7.27
CA PHE A 48 -5.76 3.34 6.62
C PHE A 48 -6.14 3.36 5.13
N ASN A 49 -6.12 4.55 4.58
CA ASN A 49 -6.17 4.79 3.15
C ASN A 49 -5.07 5.79 2.80
N ILE A 50 -4.25 5.45 1.81
CA ILE A 50 -3.16 6.30 1.34
C ILE A 50 -3.33 6.44 -0.17
N THR A 51 -3.31 7.67 -0.67
CA THR A 51 -3.34 7.91 -2.11
C THR A 51 -2.14 8.75 -2.55
N SER A 52 -1.83 8.72 -3.84
CA SER A 52 -0.73 9.52 -4.40
C SER A 52 -1.01 11.03 -4.40
N VAL A 53 -2.26 11.44 -4.15
CA VAL A 53 -2.67 12.86 -4.11
C VAL A 53 -3.02 13.34 -2.70
N SER A 54 -3.05 12.47 -1.71
CA SER A 54 -3.31 12.84 -0.33
C SER A 54 -2.24 12.24 0.57
N ALA A 55 -1.42 13.11 1.15
CA ALA A 55 -0.33 12.71 2.02
C ALA A 55 -0.49 13.36 3.39
N THR A 56 -0.11 12.63 4.44
CA THR A 56 0.08 13.20 5.77
C THR A 56 1.56 13.11 6.12
N ALA A 57 1.99 13.77 7.20
CA ALA A 57 3.37 13.66 7.66
C ALA A 57 3.76 12.23 8.04
N ASN A 58 2.77 11.41 8.46
CA ASN A 58 2.99 10.03 8.90
C ASN A 58 2.84 9.01 7.77
N MET A 59 1.95 9.25 6.81
CA MET A 59 1.62 8.27 5.76
C MET A 59 1.62 8.93 4.39
N TYR A 60 2.42 8.39 3.46
CA TYR A 60 2.50 8.95 2.11
C TYR A 60 3.06 7.94 1.12
N ILE A 61 2.88 8.23 -0.16
CA ILE A 61 3.52 7.51 -1.25
C ILE A 61 4.73 8.33 -1.72
N SER A 62 5.90 7.69 -1.71
CA SER A 62 7.13 8.26 -2.25
C SER A 62 7.31 7.78 -3.68
N GLU A 63 7.30 8.71 -4.63
CA GLU A 63 7.41 8.42 -6.06
C GLU A 63 8.87 8.32 -6.46
N THR A 64 9.43 7.09 -6.40
CA THR A 64 10.85 6.88 -6.68
C THR A 64 11.17 6.88 -8.17
N ASN A 65 10.41 6.11 -8.97
CA ASN A 65 10.57 6.08 -10.42
C ASN A 65 9.27 5.60 -11.09
N LEU A 66 8.34 6.51 -11.29
CA LEU A 66 7.01 6.18 -11.85
C LEU A 66 7.08 5.65 -13.28
N VAL A 67 8.05 6.08 -14.08
CA VAL A 67 8.21 5.58 -15.46
C VAL A 67 8.46 4.09 -15.47
N LEU A 68 9.19 3.57 -14.48
CA LEU A 68 9.46 2.14 -14.30
C LEU A 68 8.46 1.46 -13.37
N GLY A 69 7.36 2.11 -13.03
CA GLY A 69 6.34 1.54 -12.17
C GLY A 69 6.74 1.41 -10.70
N GLU A 70 7.75 2.15 -10.27
CA GLU A 70 8.32 2.04 -8.93
C GLU A 70 7.89 3.18 -8.01
N TYR A 71 7.46 2.82 -6.81
CA TYR A 71 7.15 3.77 -5.74
C TYR A 71 7.29 3.07 -4.39
N SER A 72 7.28 3.84 -3.32
CA SER A 72 7.29 3.29 -1.95
C SER A 72 6.09 3.78 -1.17
N VAL A 73 5.51 2.90 -0.36
CA VAL A 73 4.50 3.26 0.63
C VAL A 73 5.21 3.45 1.96
N VAL A 74 5.07 4.62 2.56
CA VAL A 74 5.76 4.96 3.80
C VAL A 74 4.75 5.27 4.89
N ILE A 75 4.84 4.54 6.00
CA ILE A 75 4.13 4.82 7.25
C ILE A 75 5.18 4.94 8.34
N LYS A 76 5.41 6.14 8.84
CA LYS A 76 6.51 6.40 9.79
C LYS A 76 6.26 5.79 11.15
N ASP A 77 5.02 5.83 11.64
CA ASP A 77 4.66 5.36 12.96
C ASP A 77 3.33 4.61 12.93
N THR A 78 3.34 3.38 13.42
CA THR A 78 2.17 2.51 13.51
C THR A 78 1.67 2.36 14.95
N ALA A 79 2.08 3.21 15.87
CA ALA A 79 1.74 3.09 17.30
C ALA A 79 0.25 3.07 17.59
N THR A 80 -0.58 3.69 16.73
CA THR A 80 -2.03 3.72 16.90
C THR A 80 -2.76 2.57 16.20
N PHE A 81 -2.04 1.70 15.49
CA PHE A 81 -2.66 0.59 14.77
C PHE A 81 -2.98 -0.54 15.72
N PRO A 82 -4.25 -1.02 15.76
CA PRO A 82 -4.60 -2.17 16.58
C PRO A 82 -3.93 -3.44 16.09
N ALA A 83 -3.66 -4.37 17.02
CA ALA A 83 -3.21 -5.70 16.67
C ALA A 83 -4.29 -6.44 15.86
N GLY A 84 -3.87 -7.26 14.91
CA GLY A 84 -4.78 -8.05 14.11
C GLY A 84 -4.27 -8.31 12.69
N ASP A 85 -5.12 -9.00 11.92
CA ASP A 85 -4.86 -9.30 10.53
C ASP A 85 -5.61 -8.31 9.63
N TYR A 86 -4.91 -7.80 8.63
CA TYR A 86 -5.44 -6.79 7.71
C TYR A 86 -5.19 -7.21 6.26
N LEU A 87 -6.13 -6.85 5.41
CA LEU A 87 -6.01 -7.02 3.97
C LEU A 87 -5.69 -5.68 3.32
N VAL A 88 -4.78 -5.68 2.36
CA VAL A 88 -4.34 -4.46 1.67
C VAL A 88 -4.62 -4.62 0.18
N ASP A 89 -5.37 -3.67 -0.35
CA ASP A 89 -5.69 -3.56 -1.77
C ASP A 89 -5.00 -2.35 -2.36
N VAL A 90 -4.49 -2.50 -3.58
CA VAL A 90 -3.91 -1.40 -4.34
C VAL A 90 -4.66 -1.25 -5.65
N GLU A 91 -5.17 -0.06 -5.92
CA GLU A 91 -5.84 0.28 -7.17
C GLU A 91 -5.09 1.41 -7.88
N TYR A 92 -4.91 1.24 -9.17
CA TYR A 92 -4.30 2.23 -10.05
C TYR A 92 -5.35 2.76 -11.02
N THR A 93 -5.51 4.08 -11.09
CA THR A 93 -6.44 4.73 -12.02
C THR A 93 -5.66 5.65 -12.95
N SER A 94 -5.75 5.42 -14.26
CA SER A 94 -5.10 6.27 -15.25
C SER A 94 -5.79 7.63 -15.37
N ALA A 95 -5.13 8.59 -16.04
CA ALA A 95 -5.68 9.93 -16.24
C ALA A 95 -7.01 9.92 -17.01
N ASP A 96 -7.24 8.93 -17.86
CA ASP A 96 -8.49 8.76 -18.64
C ASP A 96 -9.48 7.80 -17.97
N GLY A 97 -9.26 7.42 -16.70
CA GLY A 97 -10.23 6.73 -15.85
C GLY A 97 -10.19 5.20 -15.89
N PHE A 98 -9.22 4.59 -16.57
CA PHE A 98 -9.08 3.13 -16.56
C PHE A 98 -8.48 2.66 -15.23
N LYS A 99 -9.10 1.64 -14.64
CA LYS A 99 -8.72 1.12 -13.33
C LYS A 99 -8.05 -0.24 -13.46
N ARG A 100 -7.04 -0.47 -12.61
CA ARG A 100 -6.33 -1.72 -12.52
C ARG A 100 -5.99 -1.99 -11.06
N SER A 101 -6.29 -3.20 -10.58
CA SER A 101 -5.99 -3.61 -9.21
C SER A 101 -4.95 -4.71 -9.18
N THR A 102 -4.11 -4.71 -8.16
CA THR A 102 -3.22 -5.84 -7.89
C THR A 102 -3.93 -6.86 -7.00
N PRO A 103 -3.43 -8.11 -6.93
CA PRO A 103 -3.93 -9.06 -5.93
C PRO A 103 -3.78 -8.49 -4.51
N THR A 104 -4.79 -8.75 -3.69
CA THR A 104 -4.79 -8.39 -2.28
C THR A 104 -3.69 -9.13 -1.54
N PHE A 105 -3.01 -8.44 -0.63
CA PHE A 105 -2.04 -9.11 0.26
C PHE A 105 -2.44 -8.90 1.73
N GLN A 106 -1.87 -9.74 2.61
CA GLN A 106 -2.20 -9.73 4.03
C GLN A 106 -1.02 -9.23 4.85
N ILE A 107 -1.30 -8.38 5.83
CA ILE A 107 -0.35 -7.97 6.85
C ILE A 107 -0.89 -8.34 8.23
N LYS A 108 0.01 -8.54 9.19
CA LYS A 108 -0.33 -8.81 10.58
C LYS A 108 0.37 -7.79 11.46
N MET A 109 -0.42 -7.07 12.27
CA MET A 109 0.10 -6.17 13.30
C MET A 109 0.15 -6.94 14.61
N VAL A 110 1.32 -6.99 15.23
CA VAL A 110 1.52 -7.70 16.50
C VAL A 110 1.96 -6.74 17.59
N GLU A 111 1.54 -7.03 18.81
CA GLU A 111 1.90 -6.20 19.95
C GLU A 111 3.42 -6.25 20.19
N ARG A 112 3.97 -5.13 20.60
CA ARG A 112 5.36 -5.02 21.02
C ARG A 112 5.48 -5.49 22.47
N LEU A 113 6.35 -6.45 22.70
CA LEU A 113 6.62 -6.95 24.05
C LEU A 113 7.79 -6.20 24.69
#